data_d63506f64b8791bcbe4b14337d4ee2dd
#
_entry.id   d63506f64b8791bcbe4b14337d4ee2dd
#
_cell.length_a   1.000
_cell.length_b   1.000
_cell.length_c   1.000
_cell.angle_alpha   90.00
_cell.angle_beta   90.00
_cell.angle_gamma   90.00
#
_symmetry.space_group_name_H-M   'P 1'
#
loop_
_entity.id
_entity.type
_entity.pdbx_description
1 polymer ?
#
loop_
_entity_poly.entity_id
_entity_poly.type
_entity_poly.pdbx_seq_one_letter_code
_entity_poly.pdbx_strand_id
1 'polypeptide(L)'
;METKTQQILTAPVLLGELSEFNLVHILQLLNECNANGVLQVKKGALYGVMYFEHGQIMDAHVLTYDGEDALYEIFLWLSGKFAFYALPIQRPQTIKRPTEDLILTGDDIKAIQDAENEFKERKTKQLIQK
;
A
#
# COMPACT_ATOMS: atom_id res chain seq x y z
N MET A 1 18.10 -26.77 -7.34
CA MET A 1 19.20 -26.15 -6.59
C MET A 1 19.24 -24.67 -6.81
N GLU A 2 19.33 -24.25 -8.03
CA GLU A 2 19.36 -22.83 -8.37
C GLU A 2 18.10 -22.11 -7.97
N THR A 3 16.95 -22.77 -8.08
CA THR A 3 15.67 -22.17 -7.67
C THR A 3 15.67 -21.81 -6.19
N LYS A 4 16.22 -22.66 -5.34
CA LYS A 4 16.33 -22.38 -3.91
C LYS A 4 17.26 -21.21 -3.64
N THR A 5 18.37 -21.13 -4.38
CA THR A 5 19.33 -20.04 -4.25
C THR A 5 18.69 -18.72 -4.63
N GLN A 6 17.89 -18.70 -5.71
CA GLN A 6 17.19 -17.51 -6.15
C GLN A 6 16.17 -17.05 -5.11
N GLN A 7 15.43 -17.98 -4.51
CA GLN A 7 14.46 -17.64 -3.46
C GLN A 7 15.14 -17.05 -2.23
N ILE A 8 16.28 -17.60 -1.85
CA ILE A 8 17.05 -17.13 -0.71
C ILE A 8 17.58 -15.72 -0.94
N LEU A 9 17.94 -15.41 -2.20
CA LEU A 9 18.51 -14.11 -2.55
C LEU A 9 17.45 -13.03 -2.72
N THR A 10 16.15 -13.39 -2.77
CA THR A 10 15.09 -12.40 -2.89
C THR A 10 14.86 -11.77 -1.52
N ALA A 11 15.38 -10.57 -1.37
CA ALA A 11 15.23 -9.80 -0.13
C ALA A 11 14.55 -8.47 -0.45
N PRO A 12 13.80 -7.90 0.48
CA PRO A 12 13.22 -6.60 0.25
C PRO A 12 14.29 -5.52 0.13
N VAL A 13 14.08 -4.60 -0.81
CA VAL A 13 14.98 -3.45 -0.98
C VAL A 13 14.48 -2.24 -0.21
N LEU A 14 13.24 -2.29 0.27
CA LEU A 14 12.64 -1.26 1.10
C LEU A 14 11.68 -1.95 2.06
N LEU A 15 11.76 -1.64 3.34
CA LEU A 15 10.81 -2.18 4.32
C LEU A 15 10.62 -1.19 5.46
N GLY A 16 9.49 -1.30 6.14
CA GLY A 16 9.18 -0.41 7.24
C GLY A 16 7.75 -0.61 7.74
N GLU A 17 7.24 0.42 8.40
CA GLU A 17 5.92 0.40 8.98
C GLU A 17 5.08 1.57 8.48
N LEU A 18 3.79 1.30 8.21
CA LEU A 18 2.86 2.32 7.72
C LEU A 18 2.59 3.41 8.74
N SER A 19 2.76 3.13 10.04
CA SER A 19 2.62 4.13 11.08
C SER A 19 3.72 5.19 11.01
N GLU A 20 4.86 4.86 10.42
CA GLU A 20 6.00 5.78 10.27
C GLU A 20 6.04 6.40 8.87
N PHE A 21 5.72 5.60 7.85
CA PHE A 21 5.73 6.02 6.45
C PHE A 21 4.39 5.64 5.83
N ASN A 22 3.52 6.61 5.59
CA ASN A 22 2.22 6.29 5.04
C ASN A 22 2.32 5.79 3.59
N LEU A 23 1.28 5.06 3.19
CA LEU A 23 1.26 4.40 1.89
C LEU A 23 1.43 5.38 0.72
N VAL A 24 0.82 6.56 0.80
CA VAL A 24 0.93 7.56 -0.26
C VAL A 24 2.38 7.92 -0.55
N HIS A 25 3.17 8.14 0.50
CA HIS A 25 4.59 8.48 0.34
C HIS A 25 5.40 7.32 -0.24
N ILE A 26 5.07 6.08 0.16
CA ILE A 26 5.72 4.90 -0.39
C ILE A 26 5.44 4.79 -1.89
N LEU A 27 4.19 4.99 -2.28
CA LEU A 27 3.79 4.93 -3.70
C LEU A 27 4.46 6.03 -4.51
N GLN A 28 4.58 7.24 -3.95
CA GLN A 28 5.29 8.33 -4.60
C GLN A 28 6.75 7.98 -4.85
N LEU A 29 7.41 7.42 -3.85
CA LEU A 29 8.79 7.01 -3.97
C LEU A 29 8.97 5.96 -5.06
N LEU A 30 8.14 4.92 -5.05
CA LEU A 30 8.22 3.85 -6.04
C LEU A 30 7.92 4.36 -7.45
N ASN A 31 6.99 5.30 -7.57
CA ASN A 31 6.67 5.93 -8.86
C ASN A 31 7.86 6.74 -9.38
N GLU A 32 8.46 7.58 -8.55
CA GLU A 32 9.59 8.41 -8.91
C GLU A 32 10.82 7.59 -9.30
N CYS A 33 11.00 6.45 -8.65
CA CYS A 33 12.13 5.56 -8.93
C CYS A 33 11.89 4.64 -10.14
N ASN A 34 10.74 4.74 -10.80
CA ASN A 34 10.37 3.85 -11.89
C ASN A 34 10.49 2.38 -11.47
N ALA A 35 10.04 2.07 -10.27
CA ALA A 35 10.26 0.77 -9.63
C ALA A 35 9.55 -0.36 -10.37
N ASN A 36 10.18 -1.52 -10.40
CA ASN A 36 9.59 -2.77 -10.89
C ASN A 36 9.64 -3.76 -9.73
N GLY A 37 8.49 -4.31 -9.37
CA GLY A 37 8.48 -5.27 -8.28
C GLY A 37 7.13 -5.40 -7.59
N VAL A 38 7.19 -5.94 -6.38
CA VAL A 38 6.00 -6.24 -5.57
C VAL A 38 6.11 -5.52 -4.23
N LEU A 39 5.08 -4.74 -3.90
CA LEU A 39 4.92 -4.16 -2.58
C LEU A 39 3.95 -5.03 -1.80
N GLN A 40 4.41 -5.57 -0.69
CA GLN A 40 3.59 -6.35 0.23
C GLN A 40 3.28 -5.52 1.45
N VAL A 41 2.01 -5.56 1.89
CA VAL A 41 1.58 -4.85 3.09
C VAL A 41 0.85 -5.84 3.98
N LYS A 42 1.22 -5.87 5.26
CA LYS A 42 0.64 -6.80 6.22
C LYS A 42 0.11 -6.03 7.41
N LYS A 43 -1.17 -6.21 7.71
CA LYS A 43 -1.82 -5.63 8.88
C LYS A 43 -2.51 -6.74 9.67
N GLY A 44 -1.86 -7.19 10.76
CA GLY A 44 -2.36 -8.33 11.52
C GLY A 44 -2.42 -9.57 10.64
N ALA A 45 -3.61 -10.15 10.50
CA ALA A 45 -3.83 -11.31 9.63
C ALA A 45 -4.13 -10.92 8.17
N LEU A 46 -4.32 -9.63 7.89
CA LEU A 46 -4.60 -9.15 6.54
C LEU A 46 -3.32 -8.99 5.75
N TYR A 47 -3.39 -9.30 4.46
CA TYR A 47 -2.24 -9.28 3.58
C TYR A 47 -2.64 -8.70 2.23
N GLY A 48 -1.93 -7.68 1.81
CA GLY A 48 -2.17 -7.02 0.52
C GLY A 48 -0.91 -7.01 -0.32
N VAL A 49 -1.08 -7.01 -1.64
CA VAL A 49 0.04 -6.93 -2.58
C VAL A 49 -0.28 -5.93 -3.69
N MET A 50 0.74 -5.22 -4.14
CA MET A 50 0.66 -4.33 -5.28
C MET A 50 1.82 -4.61 -6.21
N TYR A 51 1.54 -4.69 -7.50
CA TYR A 51 2.54 -5.01 -8.53
C TYR A 51 2.88 -3.77 -9.32
N PHE A 52 4.17 -3.47 -9.43
CA PHE A 52 4.68 -2.26 -10.08
C PHE A 52 5.49 -2.61 -11.32
N GLU A 53 5.25 -1.86 -12.39
CA GLU A 53 6.09 -1.90 -13.59
C GLU A 53 6.37 -0.47 -14.03
N HIS A 54 7.64 -0.10 -14.11
CA HIS A 54 8.08 1.26 -14.44
C HIS A 54 7.40 2.32 -13.56
N GLY A 55 7.27 2.02 -12.28
CA GLY A 55 6.67 2.94 -11.31
C GLY A 55 5.15 3.01 -11.33
N GLN A 56 4.50 2.29 -12.24
CA GLN A 56 3.04 2.26 -12.33
C GLN A 56 2.48 1.03 -11.65
N ILE A 57 1.38 1.21 -10.91
CA ILE A 57 0.69 0.09 -10.26
C ILE A 57 -0.11 -0.63 -11.33
N MET A 58 0.24 -1.88 -11.59
CA MET A 58 -0.39 -2.69 -12.63
C MET A 58 -1.55 -3.50 -12.10
N ASP A 59 -1.47 -3.95 -10.86
CA ASP A 59 -2.44 -4.85 -10.26
C ASP A 59 -2.32 -4.80 -8.74
N ALA A 60 -3.37 -5.18 -8.05
CA ALA A 60 -3.37 -5.25 -6.58
C ALA A 60 -4.36 -6.30 -6.11
N HIS A 61 -4.07 -6.91 -4.96
CA HIS A 61 -4.95 -7.91 -4.36
C HIS A 61 -4.94 -7.77 -2.84
N VAL A 62 -6.10 -7.84 -2.22
CA VAL A 62 -6.26 -7.96 -0.77
C VAL A 62 -7.58 -8.64 -0.49
N LEU A 63 -7.56 -9.74 0.27
CA LEU A 63 -8.76 -10.53 0.55
C LEU A 63 -9.44 -10.96 -0.75
N THR A 64 -10.72 -10.58 -0.93
CA THR A 64 -11.49 -10.85 -2.15
C THR A 64 -11.46 -9.69 -3.14
N TYR A 65 -10.75 -8.60 -2.80
CA TYR A 65 -10.67 -7.42 -3.66
C TYR A 65 -9.50 -7.52 -4.62
N ASP A 66 -9.74 -7.05 -5.85
CA ASP A 66 -8.74 -7.00 -6.91
C ASP A 66 -8.69 -5.61 -7.53
N GLY A 67 -7.56 -5.27 -8.15
CA GLY A 67 -7.41 -4.02 -8.89
C GLY A 67 -7.55 -2.80 -7.99
N GLU A 68 -8.24 -1.78 -8.48
CA GLU A 68 -8.39 -0.51 -7.74
C GLU A 68 -9.11 -0.70 -6.40
N ASP A 69 -10.09 -1.61 -6.33
CA ASP A 69 -10.80 -1.86 -5.09
C ASP A 69 -9.85 -2.38 -4.00
N ALA A 70 -8.92 -3.25 -4.36
CA ALA A 70 -7.90 -3.72 -3.43
C ALA A 70 -7.00 -2.57 -2.97
N LEU A 71 -6.61 -1.70 -3.89
CA LEU A 71 -5.78 -0.55 -3.57
C LEU A 71 -6.48 0.38 -2.57
N TYR A 72 -7.76 0.67 -2.81
CA TYR A 72 -8.54 1.52 -1.91
C TYR A 72 -8.67 0.92 -0.52
N GLU A 73 -8.83 -0.40 -0.43
CA GLU A 73 -8.86 -1.09 0.86
C GLU A 73 -7.54 -0.89 1.63
N ILE A 74 -6.41 -1.01 0.94
CA ILE A 74 -5.10 -0.85 1.57
C ILE A 74 -4.87 0.61 2.00
N PHE A 75 -5.39 1.58 1.26
CA PHE A 75 -5.29 2.99 1.65
C PHE A 75 -5.94 3.28 3.01
N LEU A 76 -6.90 2.47 3.42
CA LEU A 76 -7.55 2.63 4.73
C LEU A 76 -6.67 2.13 5.88
N TRP A 77 -5.61 1.41 5.58
CA TRP A 77 -4.72 0.88 6.60
C TRP A 77 -3.74 1.96 7.07
N LEU A 78 -3.86 2.37 8.34
CA LEU A 78 -3.00 3.40 8.93
C LEU A 78 -1.82 2.79 9.68
N SER A 79 -1.78 1.48 9.80
CA SER A 79 -0.70 0.74 10.45
C SER A 79 -0.48 -0.57 9.72
N GLY A 80 0.65 -1.18 9.95
CA GLY A 80 1.03 -2.44 9.32
C GLY A 80 2.45 -2.37 8.81
N LYS A 81 2.96 -3.52 8.40
CA LYS A 81 4.33 -3.64 7.87
C LYS A 81 4.29 -3.68 6.37
N PHE A 82 5.28 -3.06 5.74
CA PHE A 82 5.40 -3.12 4.28
C PHE A 82 6.80 -3.58 3.90
N ALA A 83 6.88 -4.22 2.72
CA ALA A 83 8.14 -4.64 2.14
C ALA A 83 8.03 -4.60 0.62
N PHE A 84 9.00 -3.97 -0.03
CA PHE A 84 9.06 -3.93 -1.48
C PHE A 84 10.19 -4.81 -1.99
N TYR A 85 9.85 -5.69 -2.91
CA TYR A 85 10.79 -6.61 -3.55
C TYR A 85 11.00 -6.20 -5.00
N ALA A 86 12.23 -5.81 -5.35
CA ALA A 86 12.55 -5.42 -6.70
C ALA A 86 12.77 -6.67 -7.55
N LEU A 87 11.88 -6.90 -8.49
CA LEU A 87 11.97 -8.06 -9.40
C LEU A 87 11.12 -7.79 -10.65
N PRO A 88 11.39 -8.50 -11.74
CA PRO A 88 10.57 -8.37 -12.94
C PRO A 88 9.16 -8.84 -12.68
N ILE A 89 8.18 -8.10 -13.23
CA ILE A 89 6.76 -8.42 -13.06
C ILE A 89 6.17 -8.78 -14.42
N GLN A 90 5.39 -9.87 -14.42
CA GLN A 90 4.62 -10.28 -15.58
C GLN A 90 3.18 -10.52 -15.12
N ARG A 91 2.44 -9.43 -14.98
CA ARG A 91 1.06 -9.47 -14.52
C ARG A 91 0.17 -8.74 -15.51
N PRO A 92 -1.06 -9.23 -15.77
CA PRO A 92 -2.02 -8.46 -16.54
C PRO A 92 -2.29 -7.13 -15.86
N GLN A 93 -2.46 -6.09 -16.65
CA GLN A 93 -2.79 -4.77 -16.12
C GLN A 93 -4.27 -4.70 -15.81
N THR A 94 -4.62 -4.69 -14.53
CA THR A 94 -6.01 -4.52 -14.07
C THR A 94 -6.27 -3.08 -13.63
N ILE A 95 -5.23 -2.36 -13.27
CA ILE A 95 -5.32 -0.95 -12.87
C ILE A 95 -4.79 -0.10 -14.02
N LYS A 96 -5.68 0.67 -14.63
CA LYS A 96 -5.35 1.44 -15.85
C LYS A 96 -5.17 2.93 -15.59
N ARG A 97 -5.59 3.41 -14.44
CA ARG A 97 -5.37 4.80 -14.05
C ARG A 97 -3.89 5.03 -13.73
N PRO A 98 -3.31 6.17 -14.12
CA PRO A 98 -1.93 6.48 -13.75
C PRO A 98 -1.76 6.50 -12.23
N THR A 99 -0.58 6.09 -11.78
CA THR A 99 -0.26 6.05 -10.35
C THR A 99 -0.42 7.44 -9.70
N GLU A 100 -0.11 8.50 -10.43
CA GLU A 100 -0.28 9.87 -9.92
C GLU A 100 -1.71 10.16 -9.51
N ASP A 101 -2.68 9.70 -10.32
CA ASP A 101 -4.10 9.87 -10.00
C ASP A 101 -4.50 9.03 -8.79
N LEU A 102 -3.97 7.81 -8.70
CA LEU A 102 -4.24 6.92 -7.57
C LEU A 102 -3.67 7.48 -6.27
N ILE A 103 -2.52 8.11 -6.34
CA ILE A 103 -1.89 8.76 -5.18
C ILE A 103 -2.78 9.90 -4.67
N LEU A 104 -3.33 10.71 -5.56
CA LEU A 104 -4.25 11.78 -5.17
C LEU A 104 -5.50 11.22 -4.49
N THR A 105 -6.07 10.15 -5.04
CA THR A 105 -7.22 9.47 -4.44
C THR A 105 -6.88 8.94 -3.06
N GLY A 106 -5.70 8.33 -2.90
CA GLY A 106 -5.25 7.81 -1.62
C GLY A 106 -5.05 8.90 -0.58
N ASP A 107 -4.55 10.05 -0.99
CA ASP A 107 -4.38 11.20 -0.10
C ASP A 107 -5.73 11.72 0.39
N ASP A 108 -6.72 11.79 -0.50
CA ASP A 108 -8.08 12.18 -0.14
C ASP A 108 -8.71 11.20 0.84
N ILE A 109 -8.54 9.90 0.62
CA ILE A 109 -9.05 8.86 1.50
C ILE A 109 -8.43 9.01 2.90
N LYS A 110 -7.14 9.25 2.96
CA LYS A 110 -6.42 9.43 4.23
C LYS A 110 -6.95 10.67 4.97
N ALA A 111 -7.16 11.77 4.27
CA ALA A 111 -7.67 13.01 4.88
C ALA A 111 -9.06 12.79 5.48
N ILE A 112 -9.94 12.08 4.79
CA ILE A 112 -11.28 11.76 5.28
C ILE A 112 -11.18 10.89 6.54
N GLN A 113 -10.32 9.88 6.52
CA GLN A 113 -10.13 8.98 7.66
C GLN A 113 -9.60 9.72 8.88
N ASP A 114 -8.62 10.61 8.69
CA ASP A 114 -8.07 11.43 9.77
C ASP A 114 -9.13 12.34 10.38
N ALA A 115 -9.98 12.96 9.55
CA ALA A 115 -11.05 13.81 10.01
C ALA A 115 -12.09 13.03 10.82
N GLU A 116 -12.46 11.83 10.38
CA GLU A 116 -13.39 10.97 11.10
C GLU A 116 -12.84 10.57 12.46
N ASN A 117 -11.57 10.20 12.53
CA ASN A 117 -10.92 9.82 13.78
C ASN A 117 -10.88 11.00 14.76
N GLU A 118 -10.56 12.18 14.27
CA GLU A 118 -10.54 13.39 15.09
C GLU A 118 -11.94 13.71 15.64
N PHE A 119 -12.95 13.58 14.83
CA PHE A 119 -14.35 13.78 15.25
C PHE A 119 -14.73 12.79 16.35
N LYS A 120 -14.37 11.53 16.19
CA LYS A 120 -14.63 10.50 17.21
C LYS A 120 -13.95 10.81 18.54
N GLU A 121 -12.71 11.27 18.49
CA GLU A 121 -11.96 11.66 19.69
C GLU A 121 -12.63 12.81 20.42
N ARG A 122 -13.08 13.83 19.70
CA ARG A 122 -13.79 14.97 20.29
C ARG A 122 -15.08 14.54 20.96
N LYS A 123 -15.86 13.67 20.34
CA LYS A 123 -17.09 13.13 20.92
C LYS A 123 -16.79 12.36 22.19
N THR A 124 -15.77 11.52 22.18
CA THR A 124 -15.39 10.74 23.34
C THR A 124 -15.00 11.65 24.51
N LYS A 125 -14.22 12.71 24.23
CA LYS A 125 -13.84 13.68 25.26
C LYS A 125 -15.04 14.38 25.88
N GLN A 126 -16.01 14.78 25.06
CA GLN A 126 -17.22 15.42 25.54
C GLN A 126 -18.04 14.49 26.45
N LEU A 127 -18.14 13.22 26.10
CA LEU A 127 -18.84 12.24 26.90
C LEU A 127 -18.15 12.00 28.25
N ILE A 128 -16.83 11.98 28.26
CA ILE A 128 -16.05 11.76 29.48
C ILE A 128 -16.15 12.95 30.43
N GLN A 129 -16.26 14.16 29.91
CA GLN A 129 -16.33 15.39 30.71
C GLN A 129 -17.67 15.57 31.43
N LYS A 130 -18.67 14.80 31.09
CA LYS A 130 -19.93 14.81 31.76
C LYS A 130 -19.93 13.90 32.99
#